data_5649071dd970b3c5afba2812db1d651f
#
_entry.id   5649071dd970b3c5afba2812db1d651f
#
_cell.length_a   1.000
_cell.length_b   1.000
_cell.length_c   1.000
_cell.angle_alpha   90.00
_cell.angle_beta   90.00
_cell.angle_gamma   90.00
#
_symmetry.space_group_name_H-M   'P 1'
#
loop_
_entity.id
_entity.type
_entity.pdbx_description
1 polymer ?
#
loop_
_entity_poly.entity_id
_entity_poly.type
_entity_poly.pdbx_seq_one_letter_code
_entity_poly.pdbx_strand_id
1 'polypeptide(L)'
;YYMGYTGVLCEESSRSISLEKYQEFIVEEDRLSFTNWCRKNEEGLNEDSISYRVRVAGEIYYMRLQAYLRDELPNGSCNIEGYIQNITDIQRRRNDINTLTHAINNAKESIFAAKEDGTLIFANRQFLHNHGIPESEEIGKLKIYEIAGDMNTQEDWHERCKDILHGGSRSFVAHHPSKVSKNILAYEGIMYNVTNDSGEESYWSFSHDISERLHYEAQIKRLNLIMDTTIDNLPAGIVVKEINNDFRYIYRNRESYNRNLCIGESIGKNDFDYYPPEVAEKKREEDTLV
;
A
#
# COMPACT_ATOMS: atom_id res chain seq x y z
N TYR A 1 -19.75 2.82 46.13
CA TYR A 1 -18.71 2.91 45.10
C TYR A 1 -18.44 4.39 44.79
N TYR A 2 -17.24 4.85 45.05
CA TYR A 2 -16.78 6.19 44.70
C TYR A 2 -16.12 6.12 43.33
N MET A 3 -16.69 6.76 42.34
CA MET A 3 -16.03 6.94 41.06
C MET A 3 -15.57 8.37 40.92
N GLY A 4 -14.26 8.59 41.06
CA GLY A 4 -13.64 9.83 40.74
C GLY A 4 -13.34 9.87 39.24
N TYR A 5 -13.92 10.82 38.53
CA TYR A 5 -13.62 11.09 37.11
C TYR A 5 -12.28 11.85 37.05
N THR A 6 -11.21 11.18 36.63
CA THR A 6 -9.92 11.84 36.38
C THR A 6 -9.85 12.31 34.93
N GLY A 7 -10.34 13.50 34.67
CA GLY A 7 -10.24 14.15 33.37
C GLY A 7 -10.55 15.62 33.40
N VAL A 8 -11.09 16.12 34.50
CA VAL A 8 -11.28 17.54 34.79
C VAL A 8 -11.00 17.70 36.26
N LEU A 9 -10.19 18.68 36.63
CA LEU A 9 -9.95 19.12 37.98
C LEU A 9 -11.25 19.12 38.77
N CYS A 10 -11.50 18.07 39.56
CA CYS A 10 -12.57 18.08 40.55
C CYS A 10 -11.98 18.62 41.84
N GLU A 11 -12.23 19.89 42.10
CA GLU A 11 -12.22 20.40 43.44
C GLU A 11 -13.19 19.55 44.28
N GLU A 12 -12.70 19.02 45.39
CA GLU A 12 -13.33 18.33 46.48
C GLU A 12 -14.88 18.28 46.51
N SER A 13 -15.45 17.34 45.81
CA SER A 13 -16.73 16.77 46.17
C SER A 13 -16.80 15.33 45.69
N SER A 14 -16.61 14.37 46.61
CA SER A 14 -16.85 12.95 46.39
C SER A 14 -18.33 12.75 45.98
N ARG A 15 -18.57 12.60 44.69
CA ARG A 15 -19.91 12.21 44.20
C ARG A 15 -19.92 10.71 44.03
N SER A 16 -20.76 10.03 44.82
CA SER A 16 -21.03 8.61 44.61
C SER A 16 -22.10 8.42 43.54
N ILE A 17 -21.90 7.42 42.70
CA ILE A 17 -22.90 6.94 41.75
C ILE A 17 -23.18 5.47 42.02
N SER A 18 -24.42 5.04 41.97
CA SER A 18 -24.74 3.60 42.13
C SER A 18 -24.22 2.81 40.91
N LEU A 19 -23.90 1.54 41.11
CA LEU A 19 -23.42 0.65 40.04
C LEU A 19 -24.42 0.55 38.91
N GLU A 20 -25.73 0.46 39.25
CA GLU A 20 -26.80 0.39 38.25
C GLU A 20 -26.81 1.63 37.35
N LYS A 21 -26.72 2.81 37.96
CA LYS A 21 -26.68 4.08 37.23
C LYS A 21 -25.39 4.25 36.39
N TYR A 22 -24.27 3.72 36.88
CA TYR A 22 -23.04 3.72 36.10
C TYR A 22 -23.13 2.79 34.90
N GLN A 23 -23.78 1.62 35.04
CA GLN A 23 -23.97 0.67 33.92
C GLN A 23 -24.81 1.26 32.78
N GLU A 24 -25.65 2.27 33.03
CA GLU A 24 -26.38 2.97 31.97
C GLU A 24 -25.43 3.65 30.94
N PHE A 25 -24.28 4.13 31.39
CA PHE A 25 -23.28 4.73 30.53
C PHE A 25 -22.47 3.69 29.76
N ILE A 26 -22.42 2.43 30.22
CA ILE A 26 -21.69 1.36 29.55
C ILE A 26 -22.44 0.96 28.29
N VAL A 27 -21.69 0.83 27.19
CA VAL A 27 -22.20 0.34 25.90
C VAL A 27 -22.78 -1.05 26.08
N GLU A 28 -23.95 -1.30 25.50
CA GLU A 28 -24.80 -2.46 25.77
C GLU A 28 -24.05 -3.80 25.67
N GLU A 29 -23.19 -3.93 24.64
CA GLU A 29 -22.41 -5.15 24.40
C GLU A 29 -21.39 -5.43 25.52
N ASP A 30 -20.96 -4.41 26.25
CA ASP A 30 -19.93 -4.55 27.30
C ASP A 30 -20.51 -4.72 28.69
N ARG A 31 -21.84 -4.48 28.89
CA ARG A 31 -22.50 -4.53 30.20
C ARG A 31 -22.39 -5.89 30.87
N LEU A 32 -22.62 -6.96 30.12
CA LEU A 32 -22.56 -8.33 30.68
C LEU A 32 -21.15 -8.67 31.17
N SER A 33 -20.13 -8.33 30.38
CA SER A 33 -18.73 -8.56 30.74
C SER A 33 -18.33 -7.75 31.98
N PHE A 34 -18.77 -6.50 32.06
CA PHE A 34 -18.52 -5.63 33.19
C PHE A 34 -19.21 -6.17 34.48
N THR A 35 -20.48 -6.57 34.38
CA THR A 35 -21.22 -7.15 35.51
C THR A 35 -20.58 -8.45 36.02
N ASN A 36 -20.18 -9.32 35.12
CA ASN A 36 -19.46 -10.56 35.45
C ASN A 36 -18.12 -10.29 36.13
N TRP A 37 -17.36 -9.26 35.65
CA TRP A 37 -16.11 -8.86 36.29
C TRP A 37 -16.34 -8.35 37.71
N CYS A 38 -17.36 -7.51 37.95
CA CYS A 38 -17.73 -7.04 39.29
C CYS A 38 -18.03 -8.21 40.20
N ARG A 39 -18.90 -9.14 39.77
CA ARG A 39 -19.28 -10.33 40.54
C ARG A 39 -18.09 -11.23 40.91
N LYS A 40 -17.18 -11.50 39.95
CA LYS A 40 -15.98 -12.31 40.19
C LYS A 40 -15.08 -11.70 41.25
N ASN A 41 -14.90 -10.36 41.18
CA ASN A 41 -14.12 -9.66 42.20
C ASN A 41 -14.80 -9.65 43.58
N GLU A 42 -16.15 -9.60 43.63
CA GLU A 42 -16.91 -9.77 44.88
C GLU A 42 -16.71 -11.19 45.46
N GLU A 43 -16.68 -12.21 44.63
CA GLU A 43 -16.43 -13.61 44.99
C GLU A 43 -14.95 -13.91 45.32
N GLY A 44 -14.03 -12.96 45.16
CA GLY A 44 -12.62 -13.11 45.46
C GLY A 44 -11.81 -13.82 44.39
N LEU A 45 -12.31 -13.87 43.17
CA LEU A 45 -11.64 -14.52 42.03
C LEU A 45 -10.55 -13.64 41.34
N ASN A 46 -10.22 -12.48 41.90
CA ASN A 46 -9.13 -11.56 41.57
C ASN A 46 -8.86 -11.42 40.05
N GLU A 47 -9.79 -10.88 39.29
CA GLU A 47 -9.53 -10.39 37.98
C GLU A 47 -8.97 -8.97 38.06
N ASP A 48 -7.68 -8.77 37.76
CA ASP A 48 -6.97 -7.53 38.00
C ASP A 48 -7.52 -6.33 37.24
N SER A 49 -8.03 -6.50 36.01
CA SER A 49 -8.52 -5.38 35.22
C SER A 49 -9.58 -5.78 34.20
N ILE A 50 -10.45 -4.83 33.86
CA ILE A 50 -11.39 -4.94 32.74
C ILE A 50 -11.32 -3.67 31.89
N SER A 51 -11.41 -3.84 30.56
CA SER A 51 -11.59 -2.73 29.62
C SER A 51 -13.02 -2.79 29.05
N TYR A 52 -13.68 -1.64 29.00
CA TYR A 52 -15.06 -1.50 28.53
C TYR A 52 -15.27 -0.14 27.92
N ARG A 53 -16.38 0.03 27.18
CA ARG A 53 -16.73 1.28 26.53
C ARG A 53 -17.86 1.97 27.31
N VAL A 54 -17.75 3.28 27.45
CA VAL A 54 -18.82 4.13 27.98
C VAL A 54 -19.26 5.13 26.92
N ARG A 55 -20.56 5.47 26.93
CA ARG A 55 -21.13 6.50 26.06
C ARG A 55 -21.48 7.72 26.89
N VAL A 56 -20.83 8.84 26.60
CA VAL A 56 -21.07 10.13 27.27
C VAL A 56 -21.31 11.20 26.20
N ALA A 57 -22.43 11.89 26.29
CA ALA A 57 -22.83 12.94 25.33
C ALA A 57 -22.80 12.47 23.85
N GLY A 58 -23.12 11.20 23.60
CA GLY A 58 -23.12 10.60 22.25
C GLY A 58 -21.78 10.03 21.80
N GLU A 59 -20.67 10.37 22.45
CA GLU A 59 -19.33 9.87 22.14
C GLU A 59 -18.97 8.62 22.96
N ILE A 60 -18.14 7.76 22.36
CA ILE A 60 -17.66 6.52 22.99
C ILE A 60 -16.23 6.72 23.50
N TYR A 61 -16.06 6.40 24.79
CA TYR A 61 -14.78 6.39 25.48
C TYR A 61 -14.42 4.99 25.91
N TYR A 62 -13.16 4.62 25.78
CA TYR A 62 -12.62 3.36 26.27
C TYR A 62 -12.05 3.54 27.66
N MET A 63 -12.55 2.78 28.60
CA MET A 63 -12.16 2.84 30.00
C MET A 63 -11.49 1.54 30.40
N ARG A 64 -10.49 1.63 31.27
CA ARG A 64 -9.90 0.47 31.97
C ARG A 64 -10.12 0.67 33.45
N LEU A 65 -10.77 -0.29 34.07
CA LEU A 65 -10.91 -0.38 35.51
C LEU A 65 -9.92 -1.44 36.02
N GLN A 66 -9.11 -1.08 37.00
CA GLN A 66 -8.17 -1.99 37.65
C GLN A 66 -8.45 -2.01 39.16
N ALA A 67 -8.71 -3.20 39.72
CA ALA A 67 -8.85 -3.42 41.15
C ALA A 67 -7.45 -3.72 41.74
N TYR A 68 -7.18 -3.22 42.96
CA TYR A 68 -5.93 -3.47 43.65
C TYR A 68 -6.12 -3.84 45.14
N LEU A 69 -7.29 -3.60 45.73
CA LEU A 69 -7.60 -3.96 47.10
C LEU A 69 -9.04 -4.47 47.20
N ARG A 70 -9.22 -5.51 48.01
CA ARG A 70 -10.53 -6.04 48.36
C ARG A 70 -10.59 -6.24 49.89
N ASP A 71 -11.51 -5.55 50.51
CA ASP A 71 -11.77 -5.68 51.96
C ASP A 71 -13.14 -6.31 52.21
N GLU A 72 -13.19 -7.36 52.99
CA GLU A 72 -14.46 -7.94 53.45
C GLU A 72 -14.98 -7.17 54.66
N LEU A 73 -16.24 -6.73 54.56
CA LEU A 73 -16.92 -6.07 55.65
C LEU A 73 -17.63 -7.07 56.55
N PRO A 74 -17.84 -6.73 57.86
CA PRO A 74 -18.49 -7.64 58.82
C PRO A 74 -19.91 -8.09 58.45
N ASN A 75 -20.55 -7.41 57.54
CA ASN A 75 -21.90 -7.72 57.04
C ASN A 75 -21.88 -8.66 55.80
N GLY A 76 -20.71 -9.19 55.40
CA GLY A 76 -20.55 -10.07 54.26
C GLY A 76 -20.51 -9.36 52.91
N SER A 77 -20.55 -8.02 52.87
CA SER A 77 -20.27 -7.25 51.67
C SER A 77 -18.75 -7.02 51.51
N CYS A 78 -18.29 -6.64 50.34
CA CYS A 78 -16.89 -6.28 50.12
C CYS A 78 -16.72 -4.88 49.53
N ASN A 79 -15.65 -4.22 49.95
CA ASN A 79 -15.14 -3.03 49.26
C ASN A 79 -14.06 -3.44 48.26
N ILE A 80 -14.18 -2.95 47.04
CA ILE A 80 -13.16 -3.10 46.02
C ILE A 80 -12.62 -1.70 45.74
N GLU A 81 -11.33 -1.52 45.99
CA GLU A 81 -10.62 -0.30 45.61
C GLU A 81 -9.92 -0.49 44.30
N GLY A 82 -9.99 0.51 43.47
CA GLY A 82 -9.40 0.49 42.14
C GLY A 82 -9.32 1.88 41.54
N TYR A 83 -8.78 1.96 40.34
CA TYR A 83 -8.82 3.19 39.57
C TYR A 83 -9.37 2.92 38.15
N ILE A 84 -9.98 3.97 37.62
CA ILE A 84 -10.47 3.97 36.24
C ILE A 84 -9.58 4.87 35.43
N GLN A 85 -9.07 4.35 34.32
CA GLN A 85 -8.26 5.09 33.38
C GLN A 85 -8.99 5.24 32.04
N ASN A 86 -9.02 6.44 31.50
CA ASN A 86 -9.45 6.67 30.12
C ASN A 86 -8.30 6.25 29.20
N ILE A 87 -8.54 5.21 28.41
CA ILE A 87 -7.56 4.66 27.45
C ILE A 87 -7.97 4.93 25.99
N THR A 88 -8.88 5.88 25.76
CA THR A 88 -9.45 6.15 24.43
C THR A 88 -8.38 6.47 23.42
N ASP A 89 -7.44 7.34 23.75
CA ASP A 89 -6.35 7.74 22.82
C ASP A 89 -5.41 6.57 22.52
N ILE A 90 -5.15 5.72 23.53
CA ILE A 90 -4.33 4.52 23.36
C ILE A 90 -5.03 3.55 22.40
N GLN A 91 -6.33 3.34 22.58
CA GLN A 91 -7.12 2.43 21.72
C GLN A 91 -7.29 2.99 20.30
N ARG A 92 -7.52 4.30 20.16
CA ARG A 92 -7.58 4.95 18.85
C ARG A 92 -6.26 4.77 18.09
N ARG A 93 -5.14 5.13 18.70
CA ARG A 93 -3.81 4.94 18.07
C ARG A 93 -3.54 3.49 17.70
N ARG A 94 -3.91 2.55 18.57
CA ARG A 94 -3.74 1.12 18.28
C ARG A 94 -4.61 0.67 17.08
N ASN A 95 -5.85 1.13 17.01
CA ASN A 95 -6.73 0.85 15.89
C ASN A 95 -6.21 1.47 14.59
N ASP A 96 -5.71 2.70 14.64
CA ASP A 96 -5.12 3.38 13.49
C ASP A 96 -3.89 2.61 12.97
N ILE A 97 -2.98 2.20 13.87
CA ILE A 97 -1.83 1.36 13.51
C ILE A 97 -2.28 0.04 12.89
N ASN A 98 -3.25 -0.64 13.50
CA ASN A 98 -3.78 -1.89 12.94
C ASN A 98 -4.39 -1.68 11.55
N THR A 99 -5.17 -0.62 11.36
CA THR A 99 -5.79 -0.28 10.08
C THR A 99 -4.73 -0.01 9.01
N LEU A 100 -3.70 0.79 9.33
CA LEU A 100 -2.58 1.05 8.43
C LEU A 100 -1.80 -0.22 8.12
N THR A 101 -1.53 -1.06 9.10
CA THR A 101 -0.85 -2.34 8.92
C THR A 101 -1.64 -3.27 8.00
N HIS A 102 -2.96 -3.34 8.18
CA HIS A 102 -3.82 -4.11 7.29
C HIS A 102 -3.83 -3.55 5.86
N ALA A 103 -3.88 -2.23 5.69
CA ALA A 103 -3.83 -1.61 4.38
C ALA A 103 -2.51 -1.92 3.65
N ILE A 104 -1.37 -1.80 4.35
CA ILE A 104 -0.04 -2.10 3.81
C ILE A 104 0.09 -3.59 3.46
N ASN A 105 -0.43 -4.50 4.30
CA ASN A 105 -0.38 -5.93 4.04
C ASN A 105 -1.28 -6.39 2.87
N ASN A 106 -2.31 -5.62 2.53
CA ASN A 106 -3.18 -5.89 1.39
C ASN A 106 -2.78 -5.10 0.13
N ALA A 107 -1.74 -4.27 0.19
CA ALA A 107 -1.21 -3.59 -0.97
C ALA A 107 -0.63 -4.62 -1.96
N LYS A 108 -0.76 -4.33 -3.27
CA LYS A 108 -0.15 -5.13 -4.34
C LYS A 108 1.33 -4.85 -4.52
N GLU A 109 1.77 -3.70 -4.02
CA GLU A 109 3.17 -3.31 -3.99
C GLU A 109 3.93 -4.18 -2.99
N SER A 110 5.15 -4.52 -3.35
CA SER A 110 6.11 -5.18 -2.47
C SER A 110 6.75 -4.12 -1.58
N ILE A 111 6.53 -4.20 -0.26
CA ILE A 111 6.99 -3.19 0.70
C ILE A 111 7.85 -3.87 1.75
N PHE A 112 9.05 -3.33 1.95
CA PHE A 112 9.91 -3.73 3.06
C PHE A 112 10.61 -2.55 3.69
N ALA A 113 11.09 -2.74 4.91
CA ALA A 113 12.03 -1.84 5.56
C ALA A 113 13.19 -2.64 6.16
N ALA A 114 14.40 -2.08 6.05
CA ALA A 114 15.60 -2.68 6.59
C ALA A 114 16.47 -1.62 7.27
N LYS A 115 17.32 -2.09 8.21
CA LYS A 115 18.37 -1.28 8.81
C LYS A 115 19.55 -1.10 7.84
N GLU A 116 20.48 -0.24 8.19
CA GLU A 116 21.72 -0.02 7.44
C GLU A 116 22.54 -1.32 7.28
N ASP A 117 22.50 -2.21 8.27
CA ASP A 117 23.17 -3.52 8.21
C ASP A 117 22.41 -4.58 7.40
N GLY A 118 21.33 -4.19 6.74
CA GLY A 118 20.48 -5.05 5.92
C GLY A 118 19.44 -5.87 6.70
N THR A 119 19.37 -5.77 8.03
CA THR A 119 18.38 -6.50 8.83
C THR A 119 16.98 -6.01 8.52
N LEU A 120 16.09 -6.90 8.10
CA LEU A 120 14.69 -6.57 7.87
C LEU A 120 14.00 -6.23 9.19
N ILE A 121 13.29 -5.11 9.22
CA ILE A 121 12.45 -4.67 10.34
C ILE A 121 10.96 -4.72 10.00
N PHE A 122 10.63 -4.72 8.72
CA PHE A 122 9.27 -4.83 8.21
C PHE A 122 9.28 -5.47 6.83
N ALA A 123 8.26 -6.27 6.54
CA ALA A 123 7.93 -6.77 5.20
C ALA A 123 6.43 -7.00 5.11
N ASN A 124 5.77 -6.52 4.06
CA ASN A 124 4.37 -6.80 3.86
C ASN A 124 4.16 -8.18 3.22
N ARG A 125 2.90 -8.64 3.19
CA ARG A 125 2.53 -9.95 2.63
C ARG A 125 3.00 -10.13 1.20
N GLN A 126 2.92 -9.07 0.37
CA GLN A 126 3.33 -9.14 -1.04
C GLN A 126 4.84 -9.36 -1.18
N PHE A 127 5.66 -8.67 -0.37
CA PHE A 127 7.11 -8.90 -0.34
C PHE A 127 7.44 -10.34 0.04
N LEU A 128 6.84 -10.84 1.13
CA LEU A 128 7.07 -12.22 1.59
C LEU A 128 6.69 -13.25 0.54
N HIS A 129 5.52 -13.08 -0.09
CA HIS A 129 5.05 -13.94 -1.16
C HIS A 129 6.00 -13.95 -2.36
N ASN A 130 6.41 -12.79 -2.84
CA ASN A 130 7.29 -12.66 -4.01
C ASN A 130 8.66 -13.35 -3.80
N HIS A 131 9.14 -13.36 -2.55
CA HIS A 131 10.42 -13.96 -2.19
C HIS A 131 10.29 -15.37 -1.60
N GLY A 132 9.07 -15.94 -1.54
CA GLY A 132 8.81 -17.28 -1.03
C GLY A 132 9.13 -17.45 0.45
N ILE A 133 8.95 -16.38 1.24
CA ILE A 133 9.19 -16.35 2.69
C ILE A 133 7.87 -16.63 3.40
N PRO A 134 7.80 -17.62 4.31
CA PRO A 134 6.59 -17.88 5.09
C PRO A 134 6.22 -16.69 5.99
N GLU A 135 4.93 -16.39 6.15
CA GLU A 135 4.46 -15.33 7.06
C GLU A 135 4.82 -15.60 8.54
N SER A 136 5.12 -16.85 8.88
CA SER A 136 5.57 -17.26 10.22
C SER A 136 7.06 -17.01 10.47
N GLU A 137 7.82 -16.58 9.45
CA GLU A 137 9.26 -16.36 9.57
C GLU A 137 9.55 -15.12 10.42
N GLU A 138 10.60 -15.20 11.22
CA GLU A 138 11.03 -14.13 12.10
C GLU A 138 11.83 -13.08 11.31
N ILE A 139 11.13 -12.04 10.80
CA ILE A 139 11.68 -11.03 9.88
C ILE A 139 12.99 -10.42 10.38
N GLY A 140 13.12 -10.17 11.69
CA GLY A 140 14.31 -9.57 12.29
C GLY A 140 15.59 -10.40 12.19
N LYS A 141 15.52 -11.65 11.74
CA LYS A 141 16.68 -12.51 11.48
C LYS A 141 17.11 -12.52 10.01
N LEU A 142 16.28 -11.95 9.13
CA LEU A 142 16.53 -11.97 7.71
C LEU A 142 17.37 -10.76 7.28
N LYS A 143 18.23 -10.98 6.30
CA LYS A 143 19.03 -9.93 5.66
C LYS A 143 18.54 -9.71 4.23
N ILE A 144 18.27 -8.45 3.89
CA ILE A 144 17.71 -8.09 2.56
C ILE A 144 18.63 -8.52 1.41
N TYR A 145 19.93 -8.43 1.56
CA TYR A 145 20.90 -8.82 0.53
C TYR A 145 20.98 -10.34 0.30
N GLU A 146 20.49 -11.17 1.23
CA GLU A 146 20.34 -12.62 1.05
C GLU A 146 19.06 -13.01 0.33
N ILE A 147 18.11 -12.08 0.24
CA ILE A 147 16.76 -12.29 -0.28
C ILE A 147 16.60 -11.66 -1.65
N ALA A 148 17.06 -10.43 -1.80
CA ALA A 148 16.96 -9.68 -3.04
C ALA A 148 18.01 -10.18 -4.04
N GLY A 149 17.55 -10.76 -5.14
CA GLY A 149 18.41 -11.45 -6.10
C GLY A 149 19.35 -10.55 -6.94
N ASP A 150 19.23 -9.24 -6.83
CA ASP A 150 20.11 -8.24 -7.47
C ASP A 150 21.18 -7.69 -6.51
N MET A 151 21.15 -8.12 -5.27
CA MET A 151 22.14 -7.82 -4.24
C MET A 151 22.63 -9.15 -3.67
N ASN A 152 23.93 -9.33 -3.57
CA ASN A 152 24.51 -10.60 -3.08
C ASN A 152 25.31 -10.40 -1.81
N THR A 153 25.65 -9.17 -1.45
CA THR A 153 26.51 -8.85 -0.31
C THR A 153 25.98 -7.70 0.53
N GLN A 154 26.47 -7.59 1.75
CA GLN A 154 26.19 -6.46 2.62
C GLN A 154 26.74 -5.16 2.04
N GLU A 155 27.85 -5.22 1.33
CA GLU A 155 28.47 -4.07 0.66
C GLU A 155 27.56 -3.49 -0.43
N ASP A 156 26.90 -4.35 -1.22
CA ASP A 156 25.92 -3.91 -2.26
C ASP A 156 24.75 -3.16 -1.62
N TRP A 157 24.27 -3.68 -0.48
CA TRP A 157 23.20 -3.02 0.28
C TRP A 157 23.66 -1.67 0.83
N HIS A 158 24.83 -1.64 1.45
CA HIS A 158 25.38 -0.42 2.03
C HIS A 158 25.67 0.66 0.98
N GLU A 159 26.17 0.28 -0.21
CA GLU A 159 26.37 1.21 -1.32
C GLU A 159 25.04 1.80 -1.79
N ARG A 160 24.00 0.98 -1.88
CA ARG A 160 22.64 1.42 -2.23
C ARG A 160 22.07 2.39 -1.20
N CYS A 161 22.35 2.19 0.08
CA CYS A 161 21.92 3.07 1.17
C CYS A 161 22.64 4.42 1.15
N LYS A 162 23.94 4.47 0.80
CA LYS A 162 24.73 5.70 0.75
C LYS A 162 24.12 6.77 -0.16
N ASP A 163 23.50 6.37 -1.26
CA ASP A 163 22.90 7.28 -2.22
C ASP A 163 21.60 7.93 -1.70
N ILE A 164 21.07 7.46 -0.53
CA ILE A 164 19.77 7.86 0.01
C ILE A 164 19.92 8.53 1.40
N LEU A 165 21.11 8.96 1.77
CA LEU A 165 21.38 9.52 3.11
C LEU A 165 20.50 10.74 3.41
N HIS A 166 20.10 10.89 4.68
CA HIS A 166 19.45 12.06 5.26
C HIS A 166 18.09 12.46 4.67
N GLY A 167 17.14 11.52 4.62
CA GLY A 167 15.76 11.80 4.17
C GLY A 167 15.60 11.91 2.66
N GLY A 168 16.60 11.42 1.90
CA GLY A 168 16.54 11.32 0.45
C GLY A 168 15.72 10.14 -0.05
N SER A 169 15.58 10.06 -1.38
CA SER A 169 14.94 8.94 -2.07
C SER A 169 15.70 8.57 -3.34
N ARG A 170 15.58 7.31 -3.75
CA ARG A 170 16.15 6.79 -4.98
C ARG A 170 15.16 5.87 -5.68
N SER A 171 14.88 6.14 -6.97
CA SER A 171 14.15 5.21 -7.81
C SER A 171 15.09 4.14 -8.35
N PHE A 172 14.56 2.92 -8.55
CA PHE A 172 15.31 1.79 -9.06
C PHE A 172 14.44 0.91 -9.97
N VAL A 173 15.10 0.17 -10.85
CA VAL A 173 14.55 -0.99 -11.55
C VAL A 173 15.43 -2.18 -11.18
N ALA A 174 14.82 -3.24 -10.70
CA ALA A 174 15.52 -4.43 -10.27
C ALA A 174 14.95 -5.69 -10.94
N HIS A 175 15.80 -6.70 -11.15
CA HIS A 175 15.40 -7.97 -11.73
C HIS A 175 15.75 -9.10 -10.76
N HIS A 176 14.75 -9.83 -10.30
CA HIS A 176 14.95 -10.93 -9.36
C HIS A 176 14.44 -12.25 -9.92
N PRO A 177 15.16 -13.36 -9.72
CA PRO A 177 14.58 -14.67 -9.95
C PRO A 177 13.47 -14.92 -8.92
N SER A 178 12.26 -15.13 -9.39
CA SER A 178 11.16 -15.52 -8.51
C SER A 178 11.40 -16.91 -7.94
N LYS A 179 11.37 -17.04 -6.61
CA LYS A 179 11.42 -18.35 -5.95
C LYS A 179 10.12 -19.15 -6.13
N VAL A 180 9.04 -18.47 -6.49
CA VAL A 180 7.71 -19.09 -6.69
C VAL A 180 7.51 -19.56 -8.11
N SER A 181 7.75 -18.71 -9.12
CA SER A 181 7.46 -18.99 -10.54
C SER A 181 8.68 -19.44 -11.35
N LYS A 182 9.89 -19.37 -10.79
CA LYS A 182 11.19 -19.60 -11.48
C LYS A 182 11.47 -18.64 -12.65
N ASN A 183 10.63 -17.64 -12.85
CA ASN A 183 10.83 -16.60 -13.86
C ASN A 183 11.63 -15.44 -13.26
N ILE A 184 12.25 -14.65 -14.13
CA ILE A 184 12.82 -13.36 -13.71
C ILE A 184 11.68 -12.37 -13.64
N LEU A 185 11.45 -11.79 -12.48
CA LEU A 185 10.51 -10.70 -12.24
C LEU A 185 11.25 -9.38 -12.33
N ALA A 186 10.59 -8.38 -12.91
CA ALA A 186 11.10 -7.02 -12.98
C ALA A 186 10.30 -6.13 -12.03
N TYR A 187 11.00 -5.41 -11.16
CA TYR A 187 10.40 -4.48 -10.20
C TYR A 187 10.85 -3.06 -10.49
N GLU A 188 9.90 -2.15 -10.51
CA GLU A 188 10.15 -0.70 -10.48
C GLU A 188 9.75 -0.18 -9.12
N GLY A 189 10.60 0.62 -8.49
CA GLY A 189 10.32 1.06 -7.13
C GLY A 189 11.10 2.28 -6.71
N ILE A 190 10.87 2.68 -5.47
CA ILE A 190 11.54 3.79 -4.82
C ILE A 190 11.95 3.38 -3.41
N MET A 191 13.13 3.80 -3.00
CA MET A 191 13.62 3.67 -1.63
C MET A 191 13.72 5.03 -0.97
N TYR A 192 13.41 5.07 0.34
CA TYR A 192 13.50 6.24 1.20
C TYR A 192 14.33 5.90 2.44
N ASN A 193 15.11 6.89 2.90
CA ASN A 193 15.63 6.87 4.26
C ASN A 193 14.63 7.54 5.19
N VAL A 194 14.35 6.90 6.31
CA VAL A 194 13.46 7.41 7.37
C VAL A 194 14.22 7.32 8.69
N THR A 195 14.35 8.46 9.36
CA THR A 195 14.92 8.56 10.71
C THR A 195 13.79 8.67 11.72
N ASN A 196 13.77 7.84 12.75
CA ASN A 196 12.79 7.91 13.82
C ASN A 196 13.17 8.97 14.87
N ASP A 197 12.27 9.21 15.84
CA ASP A 197 12.47 10.20 16.91
C ASP A 197 13.69 9.90 17.79
N SER A 198 14.18 8.65 17.79
CA SER A 198 15.39 8.21 18.52
C SER A 198 16.69 8.40 17.73
N GLY A 199 16.58 8.89 16.48
CA GLY A 199 17.73 9.07 15.58
C GLY A 199 18.18 7.79 14.86
N GLU A 200 17.42 6.69 14.95
CA GLU A 200 17.71 5.47 14.21
C GLU A 200 17.22 5.59 12.77
N GLU A 201 18.08 5.24 11.82
CA GLU A 201 17.77 5.23 10.41
C GLU A 201 17.23 3.87 9.94
N SER A 202 16.29 3.93 9.03
CA SER A 202 15.74 2.78 8.33
C SER A 202 15.48 3.11 6.87
N TYR A 203 15.60 2.10 6.01
CA TYR A 203 15.45 2.22 4.57
C TYR A 203 14.19 1.50 4.14
N TRP A 204 13.23 2.26 3.63
CA TRP A 204 11.93 1.77 3.20
C TRP A 204 11.90 1.66 1.68
N SER A 205 11.47 0.53 1.18
CA SER A 205 11.30 0.26 -0.24
C SER A 205 9.85 -0.04 -0.58
N PHE A 206 9.38 0.60 -1.64
CA PHE A 206 8.08 0.38 -2.25
C PHE A 206 8.33 0.03 -3.71
N SER A 207 7.93 -1.17 -4.13
CA SER A 207 8.18 -1.63 -5.48
C SER A 207 6.96 -2.33 -6.07
N HIS A 208 6.77 -2.13 -7.37
CA HIS A 208 5.70 -2.70 -8.17
C HIS A 208 6.27 -3.70 -9.17
N ASP A 209 5.61 -4.84 -9.34
CA ASP A 209 5.98 -5.81 -10.38
C ASP A 209 5.54 -5.28 -11.75
N ILE A 210 6.51 -5.06 -12.62
CA ILE A 210 6.30 -4.58 -14.00
C ILE A 210 6.52 -5.66 -15.05
N SER A 211 6.66 -6.91 -14.64
CA SER A 211 6.97 -8.03 -15.55
C SER A 211 5.91 -8.20 -16.64
N GLU A 212 4.64 -8.11 -16.28
CA GLU A 212 3.52 -8.19 -17.23
C GLU A 212 3.52 -7.01 -18.20
N ARG A 213 3.75 -5.78 -17.71
CA ARG A 213 3.87 -4.58 -18.55
C ARG A 213 4.99 -4.76 -19.58
N LEU A 214 6.19 -5.13 -19.14
CA LEU A 214 7.35 -5.34 -20.03
C LEU A 214 7.09 -6.47 -21.05
N HIS A 215 6.39 -7.51 -20.62
CA HIS A 215 6.00 -8.59 -21.53
C HIS A 215 5.07 -8.10 -22.66
N TYR A 216 4.04 -7.34 -22.32
CA TYR A 216 3.14 -6.75 -23.33
C TYR A 216 3.86 -5.73 -24.23
N GLU A 217 4.70 -4.87 -23.68
CA GLU A 217 5.50 -3.94 -24.46
C GLU A 217 6.41 -4.67 -25.47
N ALA A 218 7.05 -5.75 -25.03
CA ALA A 218 7.88 -6.59 -25.90
C ALA A 218 7.05 -7.30 -26.99
N GLN A 219 5.85 -7.80 -26.66
CA GLN A 219 4.94 -8.40 -27.64
C GLN A 219 4.47 -7.37 -28.68
N ILE A 220 4.05 -6.18 -28.26
CA ILE A 220 3.63 -5.10 -29.15
C ILE A 220 4.79 -4.73 -30.09
N LYS A 221 5.99 -4.57 -29.57
CA LYS A 221 7.19 -4.28 -30.35
C LYS A 221 7.48 -5.35 -31.38
N ARG A 222 7.36 -6.61 -30.99
CA ARG A 222 7.55 -7.75 -31.89
C ARG A 222 6.48 -7.80 -32.99
N LEU A 223 5.20 -7.58 -32.64
CA LEU A 223 4.10 -7.57 -33.61
C LEU A 223 4.25 -6.42 -34.60
N ASN A 224 4.61 -5.23 -34.15
CA ASN A 224 4.87 -4.09 -35.01
C ASN A 224 6.02 -4.41 -36.01
N LEU A 225 7.12 -4.98 -35.53
CA LEU A 225 8.23 -5.38 -36.40
C LEU A 225 7.82 -6.41 -37.47
N ILE A 226 7.00 -7.40 -37.07
CA ILE A 226 6.47 -8.42 -38.00
C ILE A 226 5.55 -7.76 -39.04
N MET A 227 4.64 -6.87 -38.57
CA MET A 227 3.74 -6.13 -39.46
C MET A 227 4.52 -5.27 -40.45
N ASP A 228 5.45 -4.46 -39.99
CA ASP A 228 6.27 -3.60 -40.86
C ASP A 228 7.03 -4.44 -41.88
N THR A 229 7.70 -5.50 -41.44
CA THR A 229 8.46 -6.41 -42.33
C THR A 229 7.54 -7.10 -43.34
N THR A 230 6.36 -7.55 -42.90
CA THR A 230 5.41 -8.25 -43.78
C THR A 230 4.83 -7.30 -44.83
N ILE A 231 4.39 -6.11 -44.40
CA ILE A 231 3.75 -5.11 -45.25
C ILE A 231 4.79 -4.53 -46.25
N ASP A 232 6.02 -4.31 -45.81
CA ASP A 232 7.09 -3.82 -46.69
C ASP A 232 7.53 -4.82 -47.77
N ASN A 233 7.34 -6.11 -47.52
CA ASN A 233 7.66 -7.15 -48.49
C ASN A 233 6.45 -7.51 -49.40
N LEU A 234 5.30 -6.90 -49.22
CA LEU A 234 4.17 -7.12 -50.12
C LEU A 234 4.44 -6.43 -51.46
N PRO A 235 4.14 -7.11 -52.61
CA PRO A 235 4.32 -6.55 -53.93
C PRO A 235 3.19 -5.55 -54.29
N ALA A 236 2.61 -4.89 -53.32
CA ALA A 236 1.52 -3.94 -53.44
C ALA A 236 1.81 -2.68 -52.62
N GLY A 237 1.56 -1.52 -53.20
CA GLY A 237 1.66 -0.24 -52.48
C GLY A 237 0.48 -0.10 -51.52
N ILE A 238 0.81 -0.02 -50.24
CA ILE A 238 -0.18 0.17 -49.16
C ILE A 238 -0.04 1.56 -48.59
N VAL A 239 -1.15 2.25 -48.48
CA VAL A 239 -1.26 3.61 -47.92
C VAL A 239 -2.42 3.62 -46.95
N VAL A 240 -2.18 4.22 -45.77
CA VAL A 240 -3.23 4.46 -44.79
C VAL A 240 -3.36 5.96 -44.53
N LYS A 241 -4.56 6.46 -44.56
CA LYS A 241 -4.88 7.88 -44.31
C LYS A 241 -5.85 8.00 -43.15
N GLU A 242 -5.73 9.08 -42.41
CA GLU A 242 -6.61 9.38 -41.28
C GLU A 242 -7.75 10.31 -41.75
N ILE A 243 -8.97 9.75 -41.83
CA ILE A 243 -10.17 10.47 -42.37
C ILE A 243 -10.47 11.72 -41.54
N ASN A 244 -10.46 11.59 -40.19
CA ASN A 244 -10.78 12.69 -39.26
C ASN A 244 -9.71 13.79 -39.19
N ASN A 245 -8.59 13.60 -39.86
CA ASN A 245 -7.45 14.52 -39.87
C ASN A 245 -7.11 14.91 -41.33
N ASP A 246 -8.09 15.33 -42.09
CA ASP A 246 -7.94 15.83 -43.44
C ASP A 246 -7.25 14.83 -44.41
N PHE A 247 -7.54 13.54 -44.25
CA PHE A 247 -6.95 12.44 -45.04
C PHE A 247 -5.43 12.48 -45.09
N ARG A 248 -4.79 12.83 -43.97
CA ARG A 248 -3.32 12.82 -43.89
C ARG A 248 -2.82 11.40 -43.88
N TYR A 249 -1.71 11.20 -44.58
CA TYR A 249 -0.98 9.95 -44.61
C TYR A 249 -0.42 9.63 -43.22
N ILE A 250 -0.82 8.50 -42.64
CA ILE A 250 -0.31 8.00 -41.35
C ILE A 250 0.60 6.79 -41.51
N TYR A 251 0.46 6.07 -42.64
CA TYR A 251 1.34 4.95 -42.96
C TYR A 251 1.50 4.78 -44.47
N ARG A 252 2.69 4.34 -44.90
CA ARG A 252 2.99 3.90 -46.26
C ARG A 252 4.04 2.82 -46.21
N ASN A 253 3.83 1.72 -46.96
CA ASN A 253 4.85 0.69 -47.09
C ASN A 253 5.91 1.04 -48.16
N ARG A 254 7.02 0.33 -48.15
CA ARG A 254 8.13 0.52 -49.06
C ARG A 254 7.72 0.53 -50.53
N GLU A 255 6.81 -0.40 -50.94
CA GLU A 255 6.36 -0.50 -52.33
C GLU A 255 5.49 0.70 -52.74
N SER A 256 4.78 1.32 -51.84
CA SER A 256 4.02 2.56 -52.13
C SER A 256 4.93 3.73 -52.43
N TYR A 257 6.09 3.82 -51.79
CA TYR A 257 7.12 4.83 -52.14
C TYR A 257 7.76 4.56 -53.50
N ASN A 258 8.03 3.28 -53.81
CA ASN A 258 8.66 2.89 -55.10
C ASN A 258 7.77 3.19 -56.31
N ARG A 259 6.45 3.05 -56.15
CA ARG A 259 5.47 3.25 -57.24
C ARG A 259 4.98 4.67 -57.41
N ASN A 260 5.06 5.50 -56.37
CA ASN A 260 4.63 6.89 -56.42
C ASN A 260 5.83 7.84 -56.52
N LEU A 261 5.80 8.68 -57.54
CA LEU A 261 6.75 9.73 -57.82
C LEU A 261 6.77 10.88 -56.76
N CYS A 262 6.09 10.73 -55.65
CA CYS A 262 6.15 11.68 -54.53
C CYS A 262 7.48 11.53 -53.80
N ILE A 263 8.36 12.45 -54.05
CA ILE A 263 9.70 12.53 -53.48
C ILE A 263 9.59 13.17 -52.07
N GLY A 264 9.89 12.42 -51.02
CA GLY A 264 10.04 12.95 -49.69
C GLY A 264 9.10 12.34 -48.63
N GLU A 265 9.26 12.77 -47.37
CA GLU A 265 8.40 12.36 -46.24
C GLU A 265 6.96 12.79 -46.49
N SER A 266 6.08 11.80 -46.63
CA SER A 266 4.65 12.03 -46.87
C SER A 266 3.79 11.87 -45.60
N ILE A 267 4.35 11.31 -44.53
CA ILE A 267 3.61 11.14 -43.26
C ILE A 267 3.25 12.53 -42.69
N GLY A 268 1.99 12.70 -42.28
CA GLY A 268 1.44 13.96 -41.80
C GLY A 268 0.99 14.94 -42.89
N LYS A 269 1.24 14.65 -44.18
CA LYS A 269 0.78 15.42 -45.34
C LYS A 269 -0.46 14.76 -45.95
N ASN A 270 -1.16 15.49 -46.81
CA ASN A 270 -2.30 14.98 -47.57
C ASN A 270 -2.08 15.07 -49.08
N ASP A 271 -3.08 14.66 -49.90
CA ASP A 271 -2.94 14.66 -51.34
C ASP A 271 -2.77 16.06 -51.93
N PHE A 272 -3.30 17.11 -51.30
CA PHE A 272 -3.14 18.49 -51.78
C PHE A 272 -1.72 19.04 -51.64
N ASP A 273 -0.92 18.43 -50.81
CA ASP A 273 0.50 18.79 -50.67
C ASP A 273 1.37 18.29 -51.87
N TYR A 274 0.82 17.32 -52.65
CA TYR A 274 1.57 16.62 -53.69
C TYR A 274 0.98 16.70 -55.07
N TYR A 275 -0.36 16.87 -55.20
CA TYR A 275 -1.07 16.83 -56.44
C TYR A 275 -1.81 18.17 -56.70
N PRO A 276 -2.00 18.50 -57.98
CA PRO A 276 -2.92 19.60 -58.31
C PRO A 276 -4.32 19.41 -57.71
N PRO A 277 -5.00 20.50 -57.33
CA PRO A 277 -6.30 20.42 -56.62
C PRO A 277 -7.30 19.46 -57.23
N GLU A 278 -7.44 19.45 -58.55
CA GLU A 278 -8.41 18.58 -59.28
C GLU A 278 -8.11 17.07 -59.06
N VAL A 279 -6.80 16.71 -59.00
CA VAL A 279 -6.36 15.33 -58.78
C VAL A 279 -6.48 14.94 -57.31
N ALA A 280 -6.18 15.85 -56.42
CA ALA A 280 -6.26 15.64 -54.99
C ALA A 280 -7.73 15.45 -54.54
N GLU A 281 -8.63 16.25 -55.13
CA GLU A 281 -10.09 16.18 -54.84
C GLU A 281 -10.65 14.84 -55.31
N LYS A 282 -10.32 14.40 -56.50
CA LYS A 282 -10.73 13.07 -56.99
C LYS A 282 -10.24 11.93 -56.13
N LYS A 283 -9.00 11.98 -55.67
CA LYS A 283 -8.45 10.97 -54.73
C LYS A 283 -9.19 10.99 -53.41
N ARG A 284 -9.55 12.16 -52.87
CA ARG A 284 -10.32 12.31 -51.65
C ARG A 284 -11.73 11.73 -51.76
N GLU A 285 -12.38 11.94 -52.94
CA GLU A 285 -13.68 11.31 -53.23
C GLU A 285 -13.57 9.79 -53.25
N GLU A 286 -12.54 9.23 -53.90
CA GLU A 286 -12.26 7.80 -53.93
C GLU A 286 -12.01 7.23 -52.53
N ASP A 287 -11.22 7.91 -51.70
CA ASP A 287 -10.94 7.52 -50.30
C ASP A 287 -12.17 7.61 -49.39
N THR A 288 -13.15 8.46 -49.71
CA THR A 288 -14.39 8.60 -48.92
C THR A 288 -15.40 7.48 -49.23
N LEU A 289 -15.24 6.76 -50.33
CA LEU A 289 -16.11 5.66 -50.76
C LEU A 289 -15.73 4.31 -50.14
N VAL A 290 -14.61 4.22 -49.44
CA VAL A 290 -14.09 3.03 -48.76
C VAL A 290 -14.39 3.11 -47.28
#